data_e7dfa7ba40842cb34cc81b6983ac287e
#
_entry.id   e7dfa7ba40842cb34cc81b6983ac287e
#
_cell.length_a   1.000
_cell.length_b   1.000
_cell.length_c   1.000
_cell.angle_alpha   90.00
_cell.angle_beta   90.00
_cell.angle_gamma   90.00
#
_symmetry.space_group_name_H-M   'P 1'
#
loop_
_entity.id
_entity.type
_entity.pdbx_description
1 polymer ?
#
loop_
_entity_poly.entity_id
_entity_poly.type
_entity_poly.pdbx_seq_one_letter_code
_entity_poly.pdbx_strand_id
1 'polypeptide(L)'
;MNFGVVIFPGSNCDKDIISCIERTVNQKVIELWHKDTDLQNCDVIFLPGGFSFGDYLRSGAIAKFSPIMEKVIDFGRNGGYIIGICNGFQILTESGLLPGALLHNTSNKFICKNVFLKINNTNTLVTNSYEKNVIKVPIAHGEGRFFADENTMKDLKQNDQIIFKYCNPNGEVLESSNPNGSLDNIAGICNKEKNIFGMMPHPERAADVLLSNTDGVALFKSIMNYINLEKN
;
A
#
# COMPACT_ATOMS: atom_id res chain seq x y z
N MET A 1 -1.12 1.17 20.56
CA MET A 1 -0.44 1.39 19.26
C MET A 1 -1.08 2.59 18.61
N ASN A 2 -0.28 3.52 18.12
CA ASN A 2 -0.74 4.77 17.50
C ASN A 2 -0.62 4.66 15.97
N PHE A 3 -1.76 4.71 15.29
CA PHE A 3 -1.81 4.74 13.82
C PHE A 3 -1.93 6.18 13.35
N GLY A 4 -1.04 6.61 12.45
CA GLY A 4 -1.14 7.90 11.76
C GLY A 4 -1.61 7.72 10.32
N VAL A 5 -2.52 8.57 9.87
CA VAL A 5 -2.91 8.65 8.45
C VAL A 5 -2.61 10.04 7.94
N VAL A 6 -1.76 10.15 6.92
CA VAL A 6 -1.40 11.44 6.34
C VAL A 6 -2.52 11.94 5.44
N ILE A 7 -2.98 13.16 5.66
CA ILE A 7 -4.04 13.80 4.88
C ILE A 7 -3.40 14.80 3.91
N PHE A 8 -3.47 14.49 2.62
CA PHE A 8 -3.09 15.43 1.55
C PHE A 8 -4.33 16.07 0.92
N PRO A 9 -4.21 17.27 0.35
CA PRO A 9 -5.26 17.79 -0.54
C PRO A 9 -5.55 16.79 -1.66
N GLY A 10 -6.78 16.26 -1.73
CA GLY A 10 -7.18 15.26 -2.72
C GLY A 10 -6.94 13.78 -2.36
N SER A 11 -6.44 13.47 -1.17
CA SER A 11 -6.37 12.08 -0.66
C SER A 11 -7.75 11.61 -0.18
N ASN A 12 -8.64 11.32 -1.09
CA ASN A 12 -10.05 11.01 -0.78
C ASN A 12 -10.31 9.58 -0.29
N CYS A 13 -9.27 8.76 -0.09
CA CYS A 13 -9.36 7.43 0.55
C CYS A 13 -8.87 7.43 2.01
N ASP A 14 -8.53 8.59 2.56
CA ASP A 14 -8.06 8.73 3.94
C ASP A 14 -9.12 8.29 4.96
N LYS A 15 -10.36 8.73 4.80
CA LYS A 15 -11.48 8.33 5.66
C LYS A 15 -11.81 6.84 5.57
N ASP A 16 -11.60 6.21 4.42
CA ASP A 16 -11.78 4.76 4.25
C ASP A 16 -10.76 4.01 5.11
N ILE A 17 -9.48 4.42 5.09
CA ILE A 17 -8.42 3.81 5.91
C ILE A 17 -8.68 4.04 7.40
N ILE A 18 -8.99 5.28 7.81
CA ILE A 18 -9.29 5.63 9.21
C ILE A 18 -10.42 4.74 9.73
N SER A 19 -11.57 4.76 9.05
CA SER A 19 -12.73 3.96 9.43
C SER A 19 -12.43 2.45 9.44
N CYS A 20 -11.60 1.97 8.50
CA CYS A 20 -11.20 0.58 8.46
C CYS A 20 -10.35 0.19 9.67
N ILE A 21 -9.32 0.97 10.02
CA ILE A 21 -8.48 0.71 11.21
C ILE A 21 -9.33 0.71 12.48
N GLU A 22 -10.17 1.72 12.67
CA GLU A 22 -11.02 1.84 13.86
C GLU A 22 -11.97 0.64 14.02
N ARG A 23 -12.58 0.17 12.91
CA ARG A 23 -13.52 -0.97 12.95
C ARG A 23 -12.85 -2.33 13.05
N THR A 24 -11.71 -2.53 12.36
CA THR A 24 -11.11 -3.88 12.23
C THR A 24 -10.15 -4.24 13.36
N VAL A 25 -9.42 -3.25 13.88
CA VAL A 25 -8.41 -3.46 14.93
C VAL A 25 -8.66 -2.64 16.19
N ASN A 26 -9.77 -1.90 16.24
CA ASN A 26 -10.23 -1.10 17.39
C ASN A 26 -9.12 -0.17 17.94
N GLN A 27 -8.41 0.50 17.04
CA GLN A 27 -7.39 1.46 17.37
C GLN A 27 -7.80 2.86 16.92
N LYS A 28 -7.51 3.86 17.77
CA LYS A 28 -7.71 5.27 17.39
C LYS A 28 -6.66 5.69 16.36
N VAL A 29 -7.09 6.45 15.38
CA VAL A 29 -6.22 6.98 14.32
C VAL A 29 -5.94 8.47 14.55
N ILE A 30 -4.70 8.87 14.31
CA ILE A 30 -4.24 10.25 14.34
C ILE A 30 -4.22 10.75 12.89
N GLU A 31 -4.99 11.79 12.60
CA GLU A 31 -4.96 12.46 11.31
C GLU A 31 -3.77 13.42 11.28
N LEU A 32 -2.83 13.19 10.36
CA LEU A 32 -1.62 14.00 10.19
C LEU A 32 -1.78 14.86 8.94
N TRP A 33 -1.90 16.17 9.13
CA TRP A 33 -2.05 17.07 8.01
C TRP A 33 -0.73 17.26 7.25
N HIS A 34 -0.77 17.29 5.93
CA HIS A 34 0.43 17.33 5.08
C HIS A 34 1.40 18.49 5.38
N LYS A 35 0.93 19.55 6.05
CA LYS A 35 1.77 20.68 6.49
C LYS A 35 2.39 20.50 7.87
N ASP A 36 1.96 19.50 8.63
CA ASP A 36 2.53 19.20 9.93
C ASP A 36 3.98 18.74 9.78
N THR A 37 4.75 18.87 10.85
CA THR A 37 6.15 18.44 10.94
C THR A 37 6.40 17.50 12.11
N ASP A 38 5.32 17.01 12.75
CA ASP A 38 5.35 16.08 13.87
C ASP A 38 4.46 14.87 13.56
N LEU A 39 5.00 13.67 13.71
CA LEU A 39 4.29 12.40 13.54
C LEU A 39 3.52 11.97 14.80
N GLN A 40 3.49 12.79 15.84
CA GLN A 40 2.70 12.60 17.07
C GLN A 40 2.90 11.22 17.73
N ASN A 41 4.14 10.72 17.73
CA ASN A 41 4.53 9.42 18.28
C ASN A 41 3.73 8.24 17.67
N CYS A 42 3.41 8.31 16.39
CA CYS A 42 2.80 7.18 15.68
C CYS A 42 3.77 6.00 15.58
N ASP A 43 3.26 4.80 15.80
CA ASP A 43 3.99 3.54 15.58
C ASP A 43 3.94 3.11 14.10
N VAL A 44 2.86 3.45 13.40
CA VAL A 44 2.60 3.11 11.98
C VAL A 44 2.05 4.32 11.25
N ILE A 45 2.57 4.59 10.06
CA ILE A 45 2.09 5.67 9.19
C ILE A 45 1.45 5.09 7.94
N PHE A 46 0.24 5.52 7.62
CA PHE A 46 -0.42 5.25 6.35
C PHE A 46 -0.37 6.45 5.43
N LEU A 47 0.02 6.21 4.18
CA LEU A 47 -0.17 7.11 3.06
C LEU A 47 -1.38 6.61 2.27
N PRO A 48 -2.50 7.34 2.28
CA PRO A 48 -3.75 6.88 1.70
C PRO A 48 -3.77 6.95 0.18
N GLY A 49 -4.76 6.30 -0.40
CA GLY A 49 -5.11 6.45 -1.80
C GLY A 49 -5.85 7.78 -2.08
N GLY A 50 -6.10 8.01 -3.35
CA GLY A 50 -6.75 9.22 -3.86
C GLY A 50 -5.96 9.87 -4.97
N PHE A 51 -6.02 11.19 -5.05
CA PHE A 51 -5.38 12.01 -6.07
C PHE A 51 -4.69 13.19 -5.39
N SER A 52 -3.62 12.91 -4.61
CA SER A 52 -2.91 13.93 -3.84
C SER A 52 -2.47 15.09 -4.75
N PHE A 53 -2.87 16.31 -4.37
CA PHE A 53 -2.65 17.54 -5.16
C PHE A 53 -3.19 17.45 -6.60
N GLY A 54 -4.24 16.61 -6.85
CA GLY A 54 -4.86 16.44 -8.16
C GLY A 54 -4.00 15.70 -9.18
N ASP A 55 -2.98 14.95 -8.73
CA ASP A 55 -2.00 14.22 -9.56
C ASP A 55 -1.29 15.10 -10.60
N TYR A 56 -1.18 16.42 -10.34
CA TYR A 56 -0.42 17.31 -11.19
C TYR A 56 1.04 16.87 -11.30
N LEU A 57 1.62 16.98 -12.49
CA LEU A 57 2.89 16.43 -12.97
C LEU A 57 2.80 14.92 -13.20
N ARG A 58 2.57 14.14 -12.17
CA ARG A 58 2.23 12.71 -12.11
C ARG A 58 1.82 12.34 -10.69
N SER A 59 1.16 11.21 -10.56
CA SER A 59 0.61 10.76 -9.29
C SER A 59 1.70 10.64 -8.21
N GLY A 60 1.45 11.28 -7.06
CA GLY A 60 2.37 11.29 -5.91
C GLY A 60 3.54 12.27 -5.99
N ALA A 61 3.85 12.84 -7.17
CA ALA A 61 5.05 13.65 -7.38
C ALA A 61 5.12 14.93 -6.54
N ILE A 62 4.00 15.61 -6.33
CA ILE A 62 3.94 16.83 -5.51
C ILE A 62 3.88 16.49 -4.03
N ALA A 63 3.17 15.44 -3.68
CA ALA A 63 2.97 15.03 -2.28
C ALA A 63 4.28 14.81 -1.53
N LYS A 64 5.32 14.25 -2.19
CA LYS A 64 6.64 14.01 -1.58
C LYS A 64 7.32 15.26 -1.03
N PHE A 65 6.94 16.46 -1.52
CA PHE A 65 7.50 17.73 -1.05
C PHE A 65 6.69 18.37 0.09
N SER A 66 5.63 17.71 0.56
CA SER A 66 4.89 18.17 1.73
C SER A 66 5.76 18.15 2.98
N PRO A 67 5.66 19.14 3.89
CA PRO A 67 6.48 19.20 5.10
C PRO A 67 6.48 17.91 5.93
N ILE A 68 5.31 17.25 6.08
CA ILE A 68 5.19 15.99 6.81
C ILE A 68 6.05 14.87 6.19
N MET A 69 6.24 14.88 4.86
CA MET A 69 6.96 13.81 4.16
C MET A 69 8.45 13.76 4.50
N GLU A 70 9.06 14.88 4.88
CA GLU A 70 10.43 14.86 5.42
C GLU A 70 10.50 13.97 6.67
N LYS A 71 9.53 14.12 7.58
CA LYS A 71 9.44 13.32 8.81
C LYS A 71 9.06 11.87 8.55
N VAL A 72 8.16 11.63 7.58
CA VAL A 72 7.79 10.26 7.16
C VAL A 72 8.99 9.54 6.55
N ILE A 73 9.79 10.21 5.70
CA ILE A 73 10.99 9.63 5.10
C ILE A 73 12.02 9.28 6.18
N ASP A 74 12.29 10.19 7.10
CA ASP A 74 13.22 9.95 8.22
C ASP A 74 12.70 8.81 9.12
N PHE A 75 11.41 8.80 9.44
CA PHE A 75 10.78 7.74 10.21
C PHE A 75 10.96 6.36 9.57
N GLY A 76 10.68 6.24 8.26
CA GLY A 76 10.85 4.98 7.54
C GLY A 76 12.30 4.50 7.46
N ARG A 77 13.26 5.42 7.23
CA ARG A 77 14.69 5.10 7.18
C ARG A 77 15.25 4.66 8.54
N ASN A 78 14.63 5.10 9.62
CA ASN A 78 14.97 4.70 10.99
C ASN A 78 14.18 3.47 11.49
N GLY A 79 13.55 2.70 10.59
CA GLY A 79 12.87 1.45 10.92
C GLY A 79 11.39 1.60 11.27
N GLY A 80 10.82 2.80 11.17
CA GLY A 80 9.40 3.02 11.37
C GLY A 80 8.54 2.37 10.29
N TYR A 81 7.34 1.93 10.63
CA TYR A 81 6.44 1.21 9.73
C TYR A 81 5.60 2.16 8.87
N ILE A 82 5.70 2.02 7.55
CA ILE A 82 4.94 2.83 6.59
C ILE A 82 4.19 1.95 5.62
N ILE A 83 2.90 2.23 5.42
CA ILE A 83 2.04 1.55 4.46
C ILE A 83 1.48 2.57 3.48
N GLY A 84 1.75 2.39 2.17
CA GLY A 84 1.19 3.20 1.09
C GLY A 84 0.17 2.42 0.28
N ILE A 85 -1.07 2.94 0.19
CA ILE A 85 -2.15 2.33 -0.60
C ILE A 85 -2.43 3.19 -1.83
N CYS A 86 -2.42 2.60 -3.01
CA CYS A 86 -2.71 3.25 -4.29
C CYS A 86 -1.85 4.51 -4.49
N ASN A 87 -2.41 5.72 -4.37
CA ASN A 87 -1.65 6.96 -4.44
C ASN A 87 -0.54 7.03 -3.37
N GLY A 88 -0.74 6.45 -2.19
CA GLY A 88 0.30 6.29 -1.17
C GLY A 88 1.50 5.46 -1.65
N PHE A 89 1.26 4.40 -2.42
CA PHE A 89 2.35 3.62 -3.04
C PHE A 89 3.11 4.45 -4.08
N GLN A 90 2.41 5.24 -4.89
CA GLN A 90 3.02 6.18 -5.83
C GLN A 90 3.91 7.20 -5.10
N ILE A 91 3.45 7.76 -3.98
CA ILE A 91 4.24 8.66 -3.13
C ILE A 91 5.50 7.96 -2.59
N LEU A 92 5.40 6.70 -2.17
CA LEU A 92 6.55 5.93 -1.67
C LEU A 92 7.61 5.71 -2.75
N THR A 93 7.22 5.41 -3.99
CA THR A 93 8.17 5.29 -5.10
C THR A 93 8.77 6.65 -5.50
N GLU A 94 7.96 7.72 -5.55
CA GLU A 94 8.42 9.08 -5.84
C GLU A 94 9.39 9.65 -4.79
N SER A 95 9.22 9.24 -3.53
CA SER A 95 10.10 9.64 -2.42
C SER A 95 11.36 8.77 -2.28
N GLY A 96 11.48 7.70 -3.08
CA GLY A 96 12.59 6.77 -3.04
C GLY A 96 12.59 5.85 -1.80
N LEU A 97 11.46 5.72 -1.10
CA LEU A 97 11.27 4.79 0.01
C LEU A 97 10.99 3.36 -0.48
N LEU A 98 10.40 3.22 -1.67
CA LEU A 98 10.26 1.96 -2.38
C LEU A 98 10.90 2.07 -3.77
N PRO A 99 11.48 0.98 -4.27
CA PRO A 99 12.09 0.96 -5.59
C PRO A 99 11.06 0.91 -6.71
N GLY A 100 11.48 1.27 -7.94
CA GLY A 100 10.66 1.25 -9.13
C GLY A 100 9.81 2.51 -9.29
N ALA A 101 8.80 2.43 -10.14
CA ALA A 101 7.87 3.51 -10.47
C ALA A 101 6.48 2.98 -10.81
N LEU A 102 5.44 3.79 -10.59
CA LEU A 102 4.08 3.52 -11.06
C LEU A 102 3.82 4.36 -12.33
N LEU A 103 3.47 3.68 -13.41
CA LEU A 103 3.24 4.27 -14.72
C LEU A 103 1.77 4.17 -15.11
N HIS A 104 1.38 4.86 -16.18
CA HIS A 104 0.04 4.71 -16.78
C HIS A 104 -0.27 3.25 -17.08
N ASN A 105 -1.50 2.83 -16.79
CA ASN A 105 -2.00 1.52 -17.21
C ASN A 105 -1.79 1.34 -18.73
N THR A 106 -1.48 0.13 -19.18
CA THR A 106 -1.24 -0.14 -20.62
C THR A 106 -2.42 0.23 -21.49
N SER A 107 -3.64 0.21 -20.94
CA SER A 107 -4.86 0.64 -21.65
C SER A 107 -5.02 2.16 -21.76
N ASN A 108 -4.21 2.95 -21.08
CA ASN A 108 -4.37 4.41 -20.88
C ASN A 108 -5.75 4.80 -20.32
N LYS A 109 -6.41 3.89 -19.61
CA LYS A 109 -7.74 4.10 -19.01
C LYS A 109 -7.68 3.94 -17.51
N PHE A 110 -8.53 4.70 -16.82
CA PHE A 110 -8.82 4.44 -15.41
C PHE A 110 -9.54 3.09 -15.26
N ILE A 111 -9.06 2.25 -14.36
CA ILE A 111 -9.61 0.91 -14.12
C ILE A 111 -10.15 0.86 -12.71
N CYS A 112 -11.46 0.58 -12.58
CA CYS A 112 -12.15 0.38 -11.30
C CYS A 112 -12.84 -0.98 -11.33
N LYS A 113 -12.29 -1.98 -10.64
CA LYS A 113 -12.84 -3.33 -10.55
C LYS A 113 -12.24 -4.12 -9.40
N ASN A 114 -12.90 -5.21 -9.01
CA ASN A 114 -12.28 -6.21 -8.15
C ASN A 114 -11.23 -7.02 -8.91
N VAL A 115 -10.10 -7.30 -8.26
CA VAL A 115 -9.03 -8.18 -8.74
C VAL A 115 -8.72 -9.25 -7.70
N PHE A 116 -8.09 -10.34 -8.13
CA PHE A 116 -7.55 -11.35 -7.23
C PHE A 116 -6.05 -11.15 -7.07
N LEU A 117 -5.58 -11.30 -5.83
CA LEU A 117 -4.17 -11.20 -5.48
C LEU A 117 -3.71 -12.51 -4.86
N LYS A 118 -2.61 -13.02 -5.38
CA LYS A 118 -1.84 -14.09 -4.73
C LYS A 118 -0.91 -13.46 -3.71
N ILE A 119 -0.93 -13.98 -2.49
CA ILE A 119 0.03 -13.65 -1.44
C ILE A 119 1.31 -14.44 -1.74
N ASN A 120 2.37 -13.74 -2.08
CA ASN A 120 3.64 -14.34 -2.50
C ASN A 120 4.57 -14.60 -1.30
N ASN A 121 4.47 -13.78 -0.24
CA ASN A 121 5.18 -13.96 1.01
C ASN A 121 4.18 -13.79 2.17
N THR A 122 4.02 -14.82 3.00
CA THR A 122 3.03 -14.87 4.09
C THR A 122 3.59 -14.42 5.44
N ASN A 123 4.89 -14.20 5.56
CA ASN A 123 5.53 -13.81 6.81
C ASN A 123 6.07 -12.37 6.75
N THR A 124 5.15 -11.41 6.62
CA THR A 124 5.50 -9.99 6.56
C THR A 124 4.58 -9.17 7.46
N LEU A 125 4.96 -7.90 7.68
CA LEU A 125 4.14 -6.91 8.39
C LEU A 125 2.65 -6.95 7.97
N VAL A 126 2.36 -7.17 6.69
CA VAL A 126 1.01 -7.03 6.13
C VAL A 126 0.33 -8.36 5.77
N THR A 127 0.99 -9.50 5.98
CA THR A 127 0.47 -10.80 5.51
C THR A 127 0.39 -11.92 6.54
N ASN A 128 0.96 -11.75 7.74
CA ASN A 128 1.08 -12.83 8.73
C ASN A 128 -0.24 -13.33 9.34
N SER A 129 -1.35 -12.67 9.08
CA SER A 129 -2.69 -13.05 9.60
C SER A 129 -3.63 -13.57 8.50
N TYR A 130 -3.13 -13.77 7.28
CA TYR A 130 -3.94 -14.40 6.24
C TYR A 130 -3.94 -15.92 6.37
N GLU A 131 -5.14 -16.51 6.37
CA GLU A 131 -5.35 -17.97 6.38
C GLU A 131 -5.44 -18.56 4.96
N LYS A 132 -5.57 -17.70 3.94
CA LYS A 132 -5.70 -18.06 2.53
C LYS A 132 -4.65 -17.36 1.68
N ASN A 133 -4.25 -18.00 0.60
CA ASN A 133 -3.21 -17.50 -0.30
C ASN A 133 -3.73 -16.60 -1.44
N VAL A 134 -5.06 -16.50 -1.62
CA VAL A 134 -5.71 -15.69 -2.65
C VAL A 134 -6.77 -14.83 -2.01
N ILE A 135 -6.72 -13.53 -2.27
CA ILE A 135 -7.66 -12.54 -1.76
C ILE A 135 -8.27 -11.74 -2.90
N LYS A 136 -9.48 -11.25 -2.70
CA LYS A 136 -10.20 -10.39 -3.66
C LYS A 136 -10.28 -8.98 -3.11
N VAL A 137 -9.71 -8.00 -3.82
CA VAL A 137 -9.69 -6.59 -3.41
C VAL A 137 -9.94 -5.68 -4.60
N PRO A 138 -10.54 -4.49 -4.42
CA PRO A 138 -10.74 -3.55 -5.52
C PRO A 138 -9.46 -2.80 -5.88
N ILE A 139 -9.37 -2.41 -7.15
CA ILE A 139 -8.45 -1.39 -7.67
C ILE A 139 -9.24 -0.21 -8.23
N ALA A 140 -8.66 0.99 -8.17
CA ALA A 140 -9.22 2.22 -8.73
C ALA A 140 -8.09 3.18 -9.10
N HIS A 141 -7.52 3.05 -10.30
CA HIS A 141 -6.34 3.83 -10.71
C HIS A 141 -6.20 3.98 -12.22
N GLY A 142 -5.57 5.08 -12.66
CA GLY A 142 -5.10 5.31 -14.03
C GLY A 142 -3.60 5.02 -14.19
N GLU A 143 -2.83 5.14 -13.12
CA GLU A 143 -1.38 4.97 -13.04
C GLU A 143 -1.03 3.91 -11.98
N GLY A 144 -1.30 2.64 -12.27
CA GLY A 144 -1.05 1.53 -11.35
C GLY A 144 -0.05 0.50 -11.86
N ARG A 145 0.57 0.75 -13.03
CA ARG A 145 1.50 -0.16 -13.68
C ARG A 145 2.87 -0.07 -13.03
N PHE A 146 3.23 -1.04 -12.19
CA PHE A 146 4.56 -1.12 -11.61
C PHE A 146 5.61 -1.43 -12.69
N PHE A 147 6.69 -0.66 -12.66
CA PHE A 147 7.84 -0.80 -13.54
C PHE A 147 9.14 -0.66 -12.75
N ALA A 148 10.14 -1.46 -13.10
CA ALA A 148 11.50 -1.35 -12.60
C ALA A 148 12.48 -1.89 -13.64
N ASP A 149 13.75 -1.50 -13.55
CA ASP A 149 14.81 -2.06 -14.39
C ASP A 149 15.16 -3.51 -13.97
N GLU A 150 15.96 -4.19 -14.79
CA GLU A 150 16.31 -5.60 -14.58
C GLU A 150 17.04 -5.85 -13.26
N ASN A 151 17.92 -4.94 -12.84
CA ASN A 151 18.67 -5.07 -11.58
C ASN A 151 17.73 -4.94 -10.39
N THR A 152 16.87 -3.93 -10.40
CA THR A 152 15.84 -3.73 -9.36
C THR A 152 14.89 -4.93 -9.30
N MET A 153 14.45 -5.47 -10.45
CA MET A 153 13.60 -6.67 -10.47
C MET A 153 14.30 -7.90 -9.90
N LYS A 154 15.59 -8.05 -10.16
CA LYS A 154 16.42 -9.12 -9.58
C LYS A 154 16.51 -8.98 -8.06
N ASP A 155 16.79 -7.79 -7.58
CA ASP A 155 16.88 -7.49 -6.14
C ASP A 155 15.55 -7.74 -5.42
N LEU A 156 14.42 -7.29 -5.99
CA LEU A 156 13.08 -7.55 -5.45
C LEU A 156 12.80 -9.05 -5.29
N LYS A 157 13.22 -9.86 -6.27
CA LYS A 157 13.05 -11.33 -6.22
C LYS A 157 13.98 -12.00 -5.21
N GLN A 158 15.26 -11.59 -5.18
CA GLN A 158 16.26 -12.20 -4.31
C GLN A 158 16.02 -11.89 -2.82
N ASN A 159 15.43 -10.75 -2.51
CA ASN A 159 15.16 -10.31 -1.13
C ASN A 159 13.71 -10.56 -0.67
N ASP A 160 12.90 -11.34 -1.43
CA ASP A 160 11.49 -11.62 -1.12
C ASP A 160 10.65 -10.36 -0.88
N GLN A 161 10.90 -9.31 -1.67
CA GLN A 161 10.23 -8.00 -1.53
C GLN A 161 8.89 -7.93 -2.29
N ILE A 162 8.58 -8.91 -3.15
CA ILE A 162 7.31 -8.98 -3.87
C ILE A 162 6.28 -9.66 -2.96
N ILE A 163 5.31 -8.89 -2.47
CA ILE A 163 4.34 -9.35 -1.47
C ILE A 163 3.05 -9.84 -2.12
N PHE A 164 2.51 -9.06 -3.07
CA PHE A 164 1.29 -9.42 -3.78
C PHE A 164 1.49 -9.42 -5.29
N LYS A 165 0.87 -10.40 -5.96
CA LYS A 165 0.78 -10.47 -7.42
C LYS A 165 -0.66 -10.58 -7.88
N TYR A 166 -1.00 -9.92 -8.98
CA TYR A 166 -2.28 -10.13 -9.67
C TYR A 166 -2.38 -11.57 -10.16
N CYS A 167 -3.52 -12.22 -9.89
CA CYS A 167 -3.76 -13.61 -10.29
C CYS A 167 -5.23 -13.81 -10.69
N ASN A 168 -5.55 -15.02 -11.16
CA ASN A 168 -6.94 -15.44 -11.33
C ASN A 168 -7.53 -15.98 -10.00
N PRO A 169 -8.84 -16.29 -9.94
CA PRO A 169 -9.47 -16.84 -8.71
C PRO A 169 -8.83 -18.12 -8.15
N ASN A 170 -8.14 -18.89 -9.00
CA ASN A 170 -7.44 -20.12 -8.61
C ASN A 170 -6.01 -19.87 -8.10
N GLY A 171 -5.55 -18.60 -8.07
CA GLY A 171 -4.20 -18.24 -7.64
C GLY A 171 -3.12 -18.39 -8.71
N GLU A 172 -3.50 -18.61 -9.96
CA GLU A 172 -2.56 -18.67 -11.07
C GLU A 172 -2.18 -17.27 -11.54
N VAL A 173 -0.89 -16.99 -11.57
CA VAL A 173 -0.33 -15.71 -12.03
C VAL A 173 -0.17 -15.77 -13.56
N LEU A 174 -1.15 -15.27 -14.27
CA LEU A 174 -1.21 -15.26 -15.73
C LEU A 174 -1.18 -13.84 -16.28
N GLU A 175 -0.70 -13.65 -17.49
CA GLU A 175 -0.74 -12.35 -18.17
C GLU A 175 -2.19 -11.84 -18.30
N SER A 176 -3.14 -12.72 -18.59
CA SER A 176 -4.57 -12.40 -18.66
C SER A 176 -5.19 -11.93 -17.33
N SER A 177 -4.54 -12.21 -16.21
CA SER A 177 -4.94 -11.76 -14.87
C SER A 177 -4.36 -10.39 -14.50
N ASN A 178 -3.44 -9.86 -15.30
CA ASN A 178 -2.81 -8.58 -15.09
C ASN A 178 -3.72 -7.44 -15.58
N PRO A 179 -4.25 -6.59 -14.68
CA PRO A 179 -5.23 -5.59 -15.07
C PRO A 179 -4.62 -4.36 -15.75
N ASN A 180 -3.32 -4.09 -15.54
CA ASN A 180 -2.72 -2.80 -15.83
C ASN A 180 -1.36 -2.86 -16.53
N GLY A 181 -0.81 -4.06 -16.77
CA GLY A 181 0.50 -4.26 -17.40
C GLY A 181 1.69 -4.15 -16.43
N SER A 182 1.48 -4.29 -15.12
CA SER A 182 2.57 -4.35 -14.13
C SER A 182 3.58 -5.45 -14.45
N LEU A 183 4.87 -5.15 -14.34
CA LEU A 183 5.92 -6.16 -14.49
C LEU A 183 5.70 -7.31 -13.50
N ASP A 184 5.84 -8.55 -14.01
CA ASP A 184 5.72 -9.78 -13.23
C ASP A 184 4.42 -9.87 -12.40
N ASN A 185 3.35 -9.25 -12.89
CA ASN A 185 2.04 -9.13 -12.22
C ASN A 185 2.11 -8.49 -10.82
N ILE A 186 3.14 -7.72 -10.53
CA ILE A 186 3.33 -7.10 -9.19
C ILE A 186 2.17 -6.17 -8.87
N ALA A 187 1.53 -6.40 -7.72
CA ALA A 187 0.46 -5.59 -7.16
C ALA A 187 0.89 -4.85 -5.89
N GLY A 188 1.93 -5.34 -5.20
CA GLY A 188 2.48 -4.73 -3.99
C GLY A 188 3.85 -5.29 -3.64
N ILE A 189 4.70 -4.40 -3.10
CA ILE A 189 6.08 -4.69 -2.70
C ILE A 189 6.40 -4.11 -1.32
N CYS A 190 7.52 -4.53 -0.74
CA CYS A 190 8.13 -3.86 0.41
C CYS A 190 9.58 -3.44 0.10
N ASN A 191 10.16 -2.60 0.99
CA ASN A 191 11.59 -2.32 0.98
C ASN A 191 12.39 -3.54 1.50
N LYS A 192 13.71 -3.46 1.44
CA LYS A 192 14.61 -4.55 1.85
C LYS A 192 14.53 -4.84 3.35
N GLU A 193 14.34 -3.82 4.16
CA GLU A 193 14.20 -3.88 5.62
C GLU A 193 12.81 -4.38 6.06
N LYS A 194 11.84 -4.50 5.11
CA LYS A 194 10.47 -5.00 5.31
C LYS A 194 9.62 -4.18 6.29
N ASN A 195 9.97 -2.92 6.51
CA ASN A 195 9.21 -1.97 7.32
C ASN A 195 8.38 -0.96 6.50
N ILE A 196 8.62 -0.86 5.18
CA ILE A 196 7.87 0.01 4.28
C ILE A 196 7.20 -0.86 3.22
N PHE A 197 5.89 -0.69 3.06
CA PHE A 197 5.07 -1.49 2.17
C PHE A 197 4.18 -0.62 1.29
N GLY A 198 4.04 -0.98 0.02
CA GLY A 198 3.16 -0.30 -0.93
C GLY A 198 2.38 -1.27 -1.81
N MET A 199 1.10 -0.97 -2.08
CA MET A 199 0.26 -1.73 -3.00
C MET A 199 -0.74 -0.84 -3.72
N MET A 200 -1.10 -1.22 -4.96
CA MET A 200 -2.12 -0.50 -5.74
C MET A 200 -3.56 -0.85 -5.36
N PRO A 201 -3.90 -2.11 -5.04
CA PRO A 201 -5.24 -2.46 -4.57
C PRO A 201 -5.58 -1.85 -3.20
N HIS A 202 -6.89 -1.71 -2.93
CA HIS A 202 -7.46 -1.05 -1.75
C HIS A 202 -8.01 -2.07 -0.73
N PRO A 203 -7.21 -2.57 0.23
CA PRO A 203 -7.69 -3.50 1.26
C PRO A 203 -8.72 -2.86 2.20
N GLU A 204 -8.66 -1.54 2.44
CA GLU A 204 -9.61 -0.79 3.25
C GLU A 204 -11.03 -0.80 2.67
N ARG A 205 -11.16 -1.00 1.35
CA ARG A 205 -12.43 -1.15 0.64
C ARG A 205 -12.88 -2.60 0.48
N ALA A 206 -12.16 -3.54 1.07
CA ALA A 206 -12.48 -4.95 1.16
C ALA A 206 -12.47 -5.41 2.64
N ALA A 207 -13.00 -4.59 3.55
CA ALA A 207 -12.92 -4.79 4.99
C ALA A 207 -14.26 -4.57 5.71
N ASP A 208 -15.38 -4.73 4.99
CA ASP A 208 -16.71 -4.54 5.55
C ASP A 208 -17.67 -5.61 5.05
N VAL A 209 -18.40 -6.24 5.98
CA VAL A 209 -19.41 -7.25 5.66
C VAL A 209 -20.57 -6.66 4.81
N LEU A 210 -20.86 -5.36 4.96
CA LEU A 210 -21.88 -4.67 4.16
C LEU A 210 -21.45 -4.55 2.69
N LEU A 211 -20.13 -4.58 2.41
CA LEU A 211 -19.59 -4.62 1.06
C LEU A 211 -19.46 -6.06 0.54
N SER A 212 -19.94 -7.05 1.31
CA SER A 212 -19.82 -8.50 1.02
C SER A 212 -18.37 -8.93 0.74
N ASN A 213 -17.41 -8.23 1.35
CA ASN A 213 -15.98 -8.53 1.20
C ASN A 213 -15.19 -8.10 2.44
N THR A 214 -14.52 -9.07 3.07
CA THR A 214 -13.68 -8.87 4.26
C THR A 214 -12.24 -9.32 4.05
N ASP A 215 -11.82 -9.57 2.82
CA ASP A 215 -10.48 -10.08 2.49
C ASP A 215 -9.37 -9.10 2.88
N GLY A 216 -9.66 -7.81 2.96
CA GLY A 216 -8.71 -6.79 3.40
C GLY A 216 -8.48 -6.72 4.91
N VAL A 217 -9.39 -7.27 5.74
CA VAL A 217 -9.30 -7.20 7.21
C VAL A 217 -7.99 -7.80 7.74
N ALA A 218 -7.56 -8.92 7.14
CA ALA A 218 -6.36 -9.61 7.59
C ALA A 218 -5.08 -8.78 7.44
N LEU A 219 -5.02 -7.83 6.50
CA LEU A 219 -3.88 -6.91 6.37
C LEU A 219 -3.71 -6.06 7.65
N PHE A 220 -4.80 -5.45 8.13
CA PHE A 220 -4.76 -4.59 9.32
C PHE A 220 -4.49 -5.40 10.60
N LYS A 221 -5.04 -6.61 10.68
CA LYS A 221 -4.71 -7.55 11.77
C LYS A 221 -3.25 -7.98 11.73
N SER A 222 -2.69 -8.20 10.54
CA SER A 222 -1.28 -8.56 10.37
C SER A 222 -0.36 -7.50 10.95
N ILE A 223 -0.63 -6.22 10.68
CA ILE A 223 0.15 -5.11 11.23
C ILE A 223 0.14 -5.12 12.76
N MET A 224 -1.05 -5.27 13.36
CA MET A 224 -1.19 -5.35 14.82
C MET A 224 -0.40 -6.51 15.41
N ASN A 225 -0.54 -7.70 14.83
CA ASN A 225 0.11 -8.91 15.33
C ASN A 225 1.64 -8.82 15.18
N TYR A 226 2.13 -8.34 14.06
CA TYR A 226 3.55 -8.21 13.77
C TYR A 226 4.25 -7.30 14.80
N ILE A 227 3.72 -6.09 14.99
CA ILE A 227 4.32 -5.11 15.89
C ILE A 227 4.22 -5.53 17.36
N ASN A 228 3.13 -6.21 17.75
CA ASN A 228 2.99 -6.73 19.10
C ASN A 228 4.00 -7.85 19.40
N LEU A 229 4.35 -8.67 18.39
CA LEU A 229 5.38 -9.71 18.53
C LEU A 229 6.78 -9.13 18.68
N GLU A 230 7.10 -8.01 18.02
CA GLU A 230 8.41 -7.37 18.14
C GLU A 230 8.61 -6.59 19.46
N LYS A 231 7.51 -6.18 20.11
CA LYS A 231 7.56 -5.47 21.41
C LYS A 231 7.66 -6.40 22.62
N ASN A 232 7.50 -7.72 22.42
CA ASN A 232 7.61 -8.77 23.47
C ASN A 232 8.92 -9.56 23.34
#